data_c2f257755ca85e28f3ac3041077c1353
#
_entry.id   c2f257755ca85e28f3ac3041077c1353
#
_cell.length_a   1.000
_cell.length_b   1.000
_cell.length_c   1.000
_cell.angle_alpha   90.00
_cell.angle_beta   90.00
_cell.angle_gamma   90.00
#
_symmetry.space_group_name_H-M   'P 1'
#
loop_
_entity.id
_entity.type
_entity.pdbx_description
1 polymer ?
#
loop_
_entity_poly.entity_id
_entity_poly.type
_entity_poly.pdbx_seq_one_letter_code
_entity_poly.pdbx_strand_id
1 'polypeptide(L)'
;YDQPRVAFYEHPNHHHRAHDGDDWSTLRSKRHPNRYCQILNYQIPNNSNLRAIYLWPKLTEFVRRVLDVNRLYPSVCPHLALTMKVAFEGDLDGWHYDPNDGVITLMLQPSESGGEFEYAPYIRNEQEENYTGVKRLFDSPDTETQRIKLEAGTFTLFNGRFSMHRVRPVGPTKQPRIVAIFSYDQRPDMVFSQDYIDMLRSSPQGPPDRNSSIN
;
A
#
# COMPACT_ATOMS: atom_id res chain seq x y z
N TYR A 1 -1.03 21.22 -14.84
CA TYR A 1 -0.98 19.75 -14.68
C TYR A 1 -0.14 19.45 -13.44
N ASP A 2 -0.73 18.78 -12.45
CA ASP A 2 0.01 18.34 -11.28
C ASP A 2 1.05 17.27 -11.70
N GLN A 3 2.31 17.56 -11.40
CA GLN A 3 3.38 16.57 -11.61
C GLN A 3 3.20 15.40 -10.63
N PRO A 4 3.61 14.19 -11.00
CA PRO A 4 3.71 13.08 -10.06
C PRO A 4 4.52 13.53 -8.83
N ARG A 5 3.97 13.33 -7.64
CA ARG A 5 4.60 13.79 -6.41
C ARG A 5 5.38 12.65 -5.76
N VAL A 6 6.54 12.96 -5.24
CA VAL A 6 7.23 12.06 -4.34
C VAL A 6 6.50 12.12 -3.00
N ALA A 7 5.91 11.02 -2.60
CA ALA A 7 5.37 10.88 -1.27
C ALA A 7 6.55 10.57 -0.32
N PHE A 8 6.86 11.52 0.53
CA PHE A 8 7.75 11.32 1.66
C PHE A 8 7.01 11.72 2.91
N TYR A 9 6.56 10.76 3.68
CA TYR A 9 5.87 10.99 4.93
C TYR A 9 6.10 9.83 5.88
N GLU A 10 6.05 10.15 7.14
CA GLU A 10 5.93 9.18 8.20
C GLU A 10 4.51 9.22 8.72
N HIS A 11 3.85 8.09 8.78
CA HIS A 11 2.55 8.02 9.42
C HIS A 11 2.58 7.03 10.58
N PRO A 12 1.90 7.33 11.67
CA PRO A 12 1.61 6.32 12.67
C PRO A 12 0.78 5.24 11.99
N ASN A 13 0.91 4.02 12.45
CA ASN A 13 0.11 2.92 11.95
C ASN A 13 -1.35 3.12 12.39
N HIS A 14 -2.14 3.80 11.56
CA HIS A 14 -3.39 4.45 11.93
C HIS A 14 -4.57 3.53 12.17
N HIS A 15 -4.46 2.29 11.76
CA HIS A 15 -5.64 1.45 11.66
C HIS A 15 -5.79 0.47 12.82
N HIS A 16 -5.07 0.70 13.94
CA HIS A 16 -5.30 -0.05 15.17
C HIS A 16 -6.54 0.50 15.90
N ARG A 17 -7.49 -0.37 16.17
CA ARG A 17 -8.61 -0.08 17.07
C ARG A 17 -8.10 -0.02 18.52
N ALA A 18 -8.67 0.83 19.34
CA ALA A 18 -8.38 0.84 20.76
C ALA A 18 -8.97 -0.42 21.40
N HIS A 19 -8.18 -1.11 22.22
CA HIS A 19 -8.64 -2.19 23.07
C HIS A 19 -8.29 -1.86 24.51
N ASP A 20 -9.21 -2.12 25.44
CA ASP A 20 -8.98 -1.86 26.85
C ASP A 20 -7.88 -2.80 27.37
N GLY A 21 -6.93 -2.22 28.10
CA GLY A 21 -5.86 -2.96 28.78
C GLY A 21 -4.52 -3.04 28.04
N ASP A 22 -4.46 -2.69 26.77
CA ASP A 22 -3.21 -2.72 25.98
C ASP A 22 -2.60 -1.31 25.87
N ASP A 23 -1.28 -1.21 25.97
CA ASP A 23 -0.56 0.06 25.73
C ASP A 23 -0.36 0.32 24.23
N TRP A 24 -1.45 0.53 23.53
CA TRP A 24 -1.42 0.90 22.12
C TRP A 24 -0.78 2.25 21.84
N SER A 25 -0.62 3.11 22.85
CA SER A 25 -0.02 4.43 22.68
C SER A 25 1.39 4.32 22.12
N THR A 26 2.20 3.38 22.65
CA THR A 26 3.56 3.10 22.19
C THR A 26 3.60 2.58 20.75
N LEU A 27 2.71 1.66 20.38
CA LEU A 27 2.68 1.13 19.02
C LEU A 27 2.14 2.15 18.01
N ARG A 28 1.13 2.94 18.40
CA ARG A 28 0.55 4.00 17.56
C ARG A 28 1.51 5.16 17.34
N SER A 29 2.42 5.41 18.26
CA SER A 29 3.45 6.44 18.12
C SER A 29 4.59 6.03 17.20
N LYS A 30 4.77 4.74 16.93
CA LYS A 30 5.77 4.27 15.97
C LYS A 30 5.43 4.81 14.58
N ARG A 31 6.33 5.59 14.02
CA ARG A 31 6.21 6.13 12.67
C ARG A 31 6.95 5.24 11.69
N HIS A 32 6.34 5.02 10.56
CA HIS A 32 6.93 4.21 9.50
C HIS A 32 7.18 5.11 8.28
N PRO A 33 8.42 5.20 7.80
CA PRO A 33 8.74 6.05 6.67
C PRO A 33 8.10 5.51 5.40
N ASN A 34 7.64 6.43 4.56
CA ASN A 34 7.17 6.16 3.22
C ASN A 34 7.89 7.08 2.26
N ARG A 35 8.45 6.51 1.21
CA ARG A 35 9.13 7.25 0.18
C ARG A 35 8.94 6.55 -1.17
N TYR A 36 8.20 7.17 -2.05
CA TYR A 36 7.97 6.73 -3.43
C TYR A 36 7.36 7.88 -4.23
N CYS A 37 7.44 7.81 -5.54
CA CYS A 37 6.67 8.66 -6.42
C CYS A 37 5.29 8.04 -6.63
N GLN A 38 4.21 8.78 -6.38
CA GLN A 38 2.85 8.31 -6.59
C GLN A 38 2.19 9.02 -7.77
N ILE A 39 1.65 8.23 -8.69
CA ILE A 39 0.82 8.67 -9.80
C ILE A 39 -0.62 8.39 -9.42
N LEU A 40 -1.44 9.45 -9.36
CA LEU A 40 -2.83 9.37 -8.91
C LEU A 40 -3.78 9.01 -10.07
N ASN A 41 -4.96 8.57 -9.73
CA ASN A 41 -5.97 8.10 -10.70
C ASN A 41 -6.23 9.10 -11.84
N TYR A 42 -6.39 10.38 -11.54
CA TYR A 42 -6.67 11.41 -12.55
C TYR A 42 -5.46 11.71 -13.47
N GLN A 43 -4.25 11.30 -13.08
CA GLN A 43 -3.03 11.43 -13.89
C GLN A 43 -2.83 10.27 -14.87
N ILE A 44 -3.57 9.18 -14.68
CA ILE A 44 -3.50 8.01 -15.57
C ILE A 44 -4.49 8.23 -16.73
N PRO A 45 -4.03 8.21 -18.00
CA PRO A 45 -4.89 8.46 -19.15
C PRO A 45 -6.12 7.55 -19.20
N ASN A 46 -7.26 8.11 -19.62
CA ASN A 46 -8.51 7.36 -19.71
C ASN A 46 -8.47 6.22 -20.73
N ASN A 47 -7.65 6.34 -21.76
CA ASN A 47 -7.44 5.32 -22.79
C ASN A 47 -6.26 4.38 -22.51
N SER A 48 -5.70 4.39 -21.31
CA SER A 48 -4.61 3.49 -20.96
C SER A 48 -5.08 2.04 -20.81
N ASN A 49 -4.25 1.09 -21.22
CA ASN A 49 -4.50 -0.34 -21.01
C ASN A 49 -4.64 -0.67 -19.52
N LEU A 50 -3.92 0.02 -18.65
CA LEU A 50 -3.99 -0.19 -17.21
C LEU A 50 -5.40 0.12 -16.68
N ARG A 51 -5.99 1.24 -17.14
CA ARG A 51 -7.37 1.59 -16.77
C ARG A 51 -8.38 0.60 -17.35
N ALA A 52 -8.17 0.13 -18.59
CA ALA A 52 -9.02 -0.89 -19.20
C ALA A 52 -9.00 -2.20 -18.39
N ILE A 53 -7.82 -2.62 -17.88
CA ILE A 53 -7.68 -3.78 -17.01
C ILE A 53 -8.41 -3.54 -15.68
N TYR A 54 -8.20 -2.38 -15.04
CA TYR A 54 -8.83 -2.04 -13.77
C TYR A 54 -10.36 -2.08 -13.84
N LEU A 55 -10.94 -1.54 -14.92
CA LEU A 55 -12.39 -1.47 -15.14
C LEU A 55 -12.99 -2.72 -15.80
N TRP A 56 -12.16 -3.74 -16.05
CA TRP A 56 -12.65 -4.95 -16.72
C TRP A 56 -13.58 -5.76 -15.80
N PRO A 57 -14.88 -5.95 -16.18
CA PRO A 57 -15.85 -6.60 -15.31
C PRO A 57 -15.46 -8.03 -14.90
N LYS A 58 -14.76 -8.76 -15.78
CA LYS A 58 -14.29 -10.12 -15.46
C LYS A 58 -13.21 -10.14 -14.41
N LEU A 59 -12.35 -9.10 -14.36
CA LEU A 59 -11.35 -8.96 -13.28
C LEU A 59 -12.06 -8.68 -11.96
N THR A 60 -13.01 -7.73 -11.94
CA THR A 60 -13.81 -7.44 -10.74
C THR A 60 -14.51 -8.69 -10.21
N GLU A 61 -15.13 -9.47 -11.08
CA GLU A 61 -15.81 -10.72 -10.70
C GLU A 61 -14.82 -11.79 -10.20
N PHE A 62 -13.67 -11.93 -10.84
CA PHE A 62 -12.61 -12.83 -10.38
C PHE A 62 -12.16 -12.47 -8.96
N VAL A 63 -11.87 -11.19 -8.73
CA VAL A 63 -11.45 -10.68 -7.41
C VAL A 63 -12.54 -10.89 -6.37
N ARG A 64 -13.78 -10.58 -6.70
CA ARG A 64 -14.93 -10.80 -5.84
C ARG A 64 -15.00 -12.25 -5.33
N ARG A 65 -14.77 -13.21 -6.24
CA ARG A 65 -14.77 -14.65 -5.90
C ARG A 65 -13.59 -15.03 -5.02
N VAL A 66 -12.41 -14.50 -5.31
CA VAL A 66 -11.20 -14.80 -4.51
C VAL A 66 -11.32 -14.24 -3.10
N LEU A 67 -11.89 -13.05 -2.95
CA LEU A 67 -12.14 -12.43 -1.64
C LEU A 67 -13.37 -13.02 -0.92
N ASP A 68 -14.13 -13.89 -1.59
CA ASP A 68 -15.36 -14.51 -1.07
C ASP A 68 -16.37 -13.50 -0.53
N VAL A 69 -16.57 -12.40 -1.27
CA VAL A 69 -17.52 -11.35 -0.90
C VAL A 69 -18.74 -11.35 -1.84
N ASN A 70 -19.89 -10.92 -1.31
CA ASN A 70 -21.14 -10.92 -2.08
C ASN A 70 -21.14 -9.89 -3.20
N ARG A 71 -20.49 -8.75 -2.99
CA ARG A 71 -20.44 -7.63 -3.95
C ARG A 71 -19.06 -7.03 -3.94
N LEU A 72 -18.62 -6.55 -5.10
CA LEU A 72 -17.37 -5.81 -5.23
C LEU A 72 -17.49 -4.83 -6.39
N TYR A 73 -16.98 -3.63 -6.18
CA TYR A 73 -17.01 -2.56 -7.17
C TYR A 73 -15.65 -1.88 -7.25
N PRO A 74 -15.21 -1.43 -8.44
CA PRO A 74 -14.09 -0.51 -8.53
C PRO A 74 -14.41 0.77 -7.75
N SER A 75 -13.45 1.29 -6.99
CA SER A 75 -13.60 2.58 -6.32
C SER A 75 -13.85 3.70 -7.33
N VAL A 76 -14.72 4.64 -6.98
CA VAL A 76 -14.98 5.85 -7.77
C VAL A 76 -14.14 7.05 -7.34
N CYS A 77 -13.20 6.85 -6.41
CA CYS A 77 -12.34 7.92 -5.90
C CYS A 77 -11.50 8.55 -7.03
N PRO A 78 -11.61 9.86 -7.28
CA PRO A 78 -10.88 10.52 -8.35
C PRO A 78 -9.35 10.52 -8.15
N HIS A 79 -8.88 10.31 -6.92
CA HIS A 79 -7.46 10.31 -6.58
C HIS A 79 -6.87 8.91 -6.46
N LEU A 80 -7.57 7.98 -5.81
CA LEU A 80 -6.99 6.73 -5.33
C LEU A 80 -7.66 5.45 -5.89
N ALA A 81 -8.59 5.58 -6.83
CA ALA A 81 -9.25 4.42 -7.44
C ALA A 81 -8.24 3.50 -8.15
N LEU A 82 -7.38 4.09 -8.96
CA LEU A 82 -6.26 3.44 -9.64
C LEU A 82 -5.02 4.32 -9.44
N THR A 83 -3.96 3.77 -8.89
CA THR A 83 -2.71 4.51 -8.69
C THR A 83 -1.51 3.69 -9.15
N MET A 84 -0.37 4.35 -9.34
CA MET A 84 0.91 3.67 -9.48
C MET A 84 1.90 4.22 -8.46
N LYS A 85 2.67 3.34 -7.85
CA LYS A 85 3.84 3.69 -7.06
C LYS A 85 5.09 3.38 -7.86
N VAL A 86 5.97 4.38 -7.97
CA VAL A 86 7.28 4.28 -8.63
C VAL A 86 8.34 4.50 -7.56
N ALA A 87 9.13 3.47 -7.31
CA ALA A 87 10.13 3.48 -6.25
C ALA A 87 11.54 3.29 -6.85
N PHE A 88 12.44 4.17 -6.48
CA PHE A 88 13.85 4.13 -6.87
C PHE A 88 14.70 3.58 -5.71
N GLU A 89 16.00 3.44 -5.92
CA GLU A 89 16.94 3.02 -4.88
C GLU A 89 16.73 3.81 -3.58
N GLY A 90 16.63 3.12 -2.45
CA GLY A 90 16.35 3.64 -1.14
C GLY A 90 14.88 3.92 -0.84
N ASP A 91 14.00 3.93 -1.85
CA ASP A 91 12.57 4.13 -1.64
C ASP A 91 11.91 2.90 -1.00
N LEU A 92 10.87 3.12 -0.22
CA LEU A 92 10.16 2.09 0.53
C LEU A 92 8.72 2.49 0.83
N ASP A 93 7.93 1.51 1.25
CA ASP A 93 6.59 1.73 1.82
C ASP A 93 6.56 1.10 3.21
N GLY A 94 6.32 1.88 4.24
CA GLY A 94 6.42 1.44 5.63
C GLY A 94 5.28 0.50 6.06
N TRP A 95 5.39 -0.04 7.26
CA TRP A 95 4.36 -0.93 7.81
C TRP A 95 3.00 -0.26 7.91
N HIS A 96 1.97 -0.86 7.29
CA HIS A 96 0.61 -0.36 7.31
C HIS A 96 -0.43 -1.47 7.10
N TYR A 97 -1.69 -1.13 7.35
CA TYR A 97 -2.86 -1.84 6.90
C TYR A 97 -3.56 -1.03 5.82
N ASP A 98 -4.27 -1.69 4.92
CA ASP A 98 -5.11 -1.02 3.95
C ASP A 98 -6.42 -0.52 4.59
N PRO A 99 -6.92 0.65 4.17
CA PRO A 99 -8.17 1.21 4.70
C PRO A 99 -9.44 0.62 4.05
N ASN A 100 -9.33 -0.07 2.93
CA ASN A 100 -10.44 -0.63 2.17
C ASN A 100 -10.37 -2.17 2.07
N ASP A 101 -11.47 -2.79 1.67
CA ASP A 101 -11.63 -4.24 1.73
C ASP A 101 -10.89 -4.99 0.61
N GLY A 102 -10.62 -4.34 -0.50
CA GLY A 102 -9.97 -4.97 -1.65
C GLY A 102 -8.89 -4.10 -2.27
N VAL A 103 -7.64 -4.42 -1.97
CA VAL A 103 -6.48 -3.87 -2.67
C VAL A 103 -5.82 -4.97 -3.47
N ILE A 104 -5.64 -4.70 -4.75
CA ILE A 104 -4.92 -5.58 -5.65
C ILE A 104 -3.76 -4.82 -6.21
N THR A 105 -2.63 -5.48 -6.28
CA THR A 105 -1.47 -4.89 -6.95
C THR A 105 -1.11 -5.68 -8.20
N LEU A 106 -0.70 -4.95 -9.24
CA LEU A 106 -0.09 -5.52 -10.44
C LEU A 106 1.35 -5.03 -10.53
N MET A 107 2.30 -5.94 -10.41
CA MET A 107 3.71 -5.61 -10.63
C MET A 107 3.95 -5.33 -12.12
N LEU A 108 4.26 -4.09 -12.45
CA LEU A 108 4.58 -3.69 -13.83
C LEU A 108 6.07 -3.85 -14.12
N GLN A 109 6.92 -3.46 -13.17
CA GLN A 109 8.38 -3.54 -13.29
C GLN A 109 9.00 -3.77 -11.90
N PRO A 110 9.66 -4.90 -11.65
CA PRO A 110 10.40 -5.10 -10.41
C PRO A 110 11.71 -4.32 -10.43
N SER A 111 12.25 -4.01 -9.24
CA SER A 111 13.64 -3.60 -9.08
C SER A 111 14.59 -4.79 -9.29
N GLU A 112 15.85 -4.50 -9.65
CA GLU A 112 16.88 -5.56 -9.78
C GLU A 112 17.19 -6.16 -8.39
N SER A 113 17.17 -5.34 -7.33
CA SER A 113 17.38 -5.79 -5.96
C SER A 113 16.48 -5.05 -4.97
N GLY A 114 16.20 -5.67 -3.83
CA GLY A 114 15.32 -5.10 -2.81
C GLY A 114 13.87 -4.94 -3.29
N GLY A 115 13.09 -4.16 -2.55
CA GLY A 115 11.70 -3.87 -2.89
C GLY A 115 10.77 -5.06 -2.76
N GLU A 116 11.13 -6.07 -1.95
CA GLU A 116 10.27 -7.22 -1.66
C GLU A 116 9.01 -6.76 -0.93
N PHE A 117 7.90 -7.41 -1.27
CA PHE A 117 6.68 -7.30 -0.50
C PHE A 117 6.81 -8.19 0.74
N GLU A 118 6.67 -7.59 1.90
CA GLU A 118 6.79 -8.27 3.19
C GLU A 118 5.50 -8.09 3.98
N TYR A 119 4.99 -9.19 4.55
CA TYR A 119 3.69 -9.18 5.21
C TYR A 119 3.59 -10.19 6.35
N ALA A 120 2.75 -9.87 7.33
CA ALA A 120 2.30 -10.75 8.40
C ALA A 120 0.84 -11.12 8.13
N PRO A 121 0.55 -12.34 7.64
CA PRO A 121 -0.79 -12.70 7.22
C PRO A 121 -1.73 -12.79 8.41
N TYR A 122 -2.89 -12.12 8.30
CA TYR A 122 -3.97 -12.15 9.29
C TYR A 122 -3.50 -11.93 10.73
N ILE A 123 -2.56 -10.99 10.92
CA ILE A 123 -2.03 -10.65 12.24
C ILE A 123 -3.10 -10.08 13.17
N ARG A 124 -4.20 -9.58 12.61
CA ARG A 124 -5.41 -9.17 13.32
C ARG A 124 -6.67 -9.68 12.62
N ASN A 125 -7.83 -9.54 13.27
CA ASN A 125 -9.13 -9.88 12.69
C ASN A 125 -10.22 -8.86 13.15
N GLU A 126 -11.49 -9.10 12.84
CA GLU A 126 -12.59 -8.19 13.20
C GLU A 126 -12.76 -8.02 14.72
N GLN A 127 -12.41 -9.02 15.49
CA GLN A 127 -12.63 -9.07 16.94
C GLN A 127 -11.39 -8.65 17.73
N GLU A 128 -10.18 -8.89 17.19
CA GLU A 128 -8.94 -8.74 17.91
C GLU A 128 -7.86 -8.02 17.09
N GLU A 129 -7.24 -7.02 17.69
CA GLU A 129 -6.10 -6.28 17.11
C GLU A 129 -4.75 -6.98 17.32
N ASN A 130 -4.69 -8.01 18.20
CA ASN A 130 -3.50 -8.79 18.49
C ASN A 130 -2.28 -7.92 18.87
N TYR A 131 -2.43 -7.12 19.91
CA TYR A 131 -1.37 -6.21 20.40
C TYR A 131 -0.01 -6.90 20.51
N THR A 132 0.04 -8.07 21.16
CA THR A 132 1.27 -8.83 21.38
C THR A 132 1.93 -9.25 20.07
N GLY A 133 1.15 -9.71 19.09
CA GLY A 133 1.64 -10.08 17.76
C GLY A 133 2.19 -8.88 17.01
N VAL A 134 1.48 -7.75 17.03
CA VAL A 134 1.94 -6.51 16.38
C VAL A 134 3.21 -5.98 17.05
N LYS A 135 3.29 -6.06 18.37
CA LYS A 135 4.52 -5.68 19.09
C LYS A 135 5.71 -6.54 18.66
N ARG A 136 5.54 -7.87 18.62
CA ARG A 136 6.60 -8.79 18.15
C ARG A 136 7.01 -8.49 16.71
N LEU A 137 6.04 -8.23 15.82
CA LEU A 137 6.32 -7.84 14.44
C LEU A 137 7.26 -6.63 14.36
N PHE A 138 7.02 -5.60 15.17
CA PHE A 138 7.85 -4.41 15.15
C PHE A 138 9.22 -4.59 15.82
N ASP A 139 9.29 -5.46 16.82
CA ASP A 139 10.54 -5.74 17.53
C ASP A 139 11.44 -6.75 16.78
N SER A 140 10.83 -7.68 16.02
CA SER A 140 11.56 -8.75 15.32
C SER A 140 10.84 -9.15 14.02
N PRO A 141 10.78 -8.27 13.01
CA PRO A 141 10.00 -8.51 11.80
C PRO A 141 10.45 -9.77 11.03
N ASP A 142 11.71 -10.11 11.07
CA ASP A 142 12.26 -11.25 10.32
C ASP A 142 11.72 -12.61 10.78
N THR A 143 11.20 -12.71 11.99
CA THR A 143 10.62 -13.96 12.55
C THR A 143 9.10 -14.05 12.35
N GLU A 144 8.43 -12.95 12.11
CA GLU A 144 6.97 -12.85 12.09
C GLU A 144 6.40 -12.64 10.68
N THR A 145 7.25 -12.53 9.66
CA THR A 145 6.82 -12.13 8.32
C THR A 145 7.20 -13.10 7.23
N GLN A 146 6.44 -13.02 6.14
CA GLN A 146 6.76 -13.65 4.86
C GLN A 146 7.20 -12.59 3.86
N ARG A 147 8.08 -12.98 2.93
CA ARG A 147 8.59 -12.09 1.88
C ARG A 147 8.39 -12.71 0.51
N ILE A 148 7.96 -11.88 -0.42
CA ILE A 148 7.77 -12.28 -1.81
C ILE A 148 8.48 -11.27 -2.70
N LYS A 149 9.33 -11.76 -3.60
CA LYS A 149 9.82 -10.98 -4.73
C LYS A 149 8.84 -11.17 -5.88
N LEU A 150 8.19 -10.09 -6.29
CA LEU A 150 7.16 -10.12 -7.33
C LEU A 150 7.81 -9.89 -8.70
N GLU A 151 7.48 -10.76 -9.64
CA GLU A 151 7.88 -10.62 -11.04
C GLU A 151 6.89 -9.75 -11.82
N ALA A 152 7.35 -9.18 -12.96
CA ALA A 152 6.49 -8.40 -13.83
C ALA A 152 5.28 -9.23 -14.31
N GLY A 153 4.10 -8.63 -14.31
CA GLY A 153 2.85 -9.30 -14.63
C GLY A 153 2.16 -10.02 -13.48
N THR A 154 2.79 -10.06 -12.29
CA THR A 154 2.16 -10.71 -11.13
C THR A 154 1.05 -9.85 -10.56
N PHE A 155 -0.15 -10.42 -10.48
CA PHE A 155 -1.24 -9.90 -9.66
C PHE A 155 -1.11 -10.44 -8.23
N THR A 156 -1.14 -9.54 -7.26
CA THR A 156 -1.15 -9.91 -5.83
C THR A 156 -2.49 -9.52 -5.24
N LEU A 157 -3.20 -10.51 -4.72
CA LEU A 157 -4.44 -10.35 -3.99
C LEU A 157 -4.17 -10.75 -2.54
N PHE A 158 -4.43 -9.83 -1.61
CA PHE A 158 -4.25 -10.10 -0.19
C PHE A 158 -5.23 -9.26 0.62
N ASN A 159 -5.54 -9.72 1.81
CA ASN A 159 -6.39 -8.97 2.72
C ASN A 159 -5.56 -7.99 3.55
N GLY A 160 -5.24 -6.85 2.95
CA GLY A 160 -4.39 -5.81 3.55
C GLY A 160 -4.98 -5.17 4.79
N ARG A 161 -6.31 -5.22 4.95
CA ARG A 161 -7.00 -4.74 6.15
C ARG A 161 -6.64 -5.55 7.41
N PHE A 162 -6.34 -6.84 7.26
CA PHE A 162 -6.00 -7.74 8.36
C PHE A 162 -4.56 -8.22 8.36
N SER A 163 -3.86 -8.04 7.26
CA SER A 163 -2.48 -8.44 7.08
C SER A 163 -1.60 -7.19 7.05
N MET A 164 -0.84 -6.97 8.12
CA MET A 164 0.11 -5.86 8.13
C MET A 164 1.22 -6.11 7.11
N HIS A 165 1.54 -5.10 6.30
CA HIS A 165 2.47 -5.27 5.20
C HIS A 165 3.31 -4.02 4.94
N ARG A 166 4.39 -4.22 4.19
CA ARG A 166 5.28 -3.15 3.72
C ARG A 166 5.95 -3.51 2.40
N VAL A 167 6.59 -2.54 1.77
CA VAL A 167 7.60 -2.77 0.75
C VAL A 167 8.95 -2.43 1.34
N ARG A 168 9.86 -3.39 1.35
CA ARG A 168 11.23 -3.20 1.83
C ARG A 168 11.97 -2.17 0.99
N PRO A 169 13.05 -1.56 1.51
CA PRO A 169 13.85 -0.65 0.72
C PRO A 169 14.26 -1.27 -0.62
N VAL A 170 14.08 -0.50 -1.69
CA VAL A 170 14.62 -0.83 -3.00
C VAL A 170 16.14 -0.73 -2.93
N GLY A 171 16.82 -1.78 -3.29
CA GLY A 171 18.28 -1.82 -3.35
C GLY A 171 18.83 -1.16 -4.61
N PRO A 172 20.14 -1.29 -4.87
CA PRO A 172 20.75 -0.81 -6.10
C PRO A 172 20.02 -1.34 -7.34
N THR A 173 19.60 -0.43 -8.22
CA THR A 173 18.80 -0.78 -9.40
C THR A 173 18.97 0.27 -10.50
N LYS A 174 19.03 -0.18 -11.76
CA LYS A 174 19.04 0.68 -12.93
C LYS A 174 17.66 1.13 -13.37
N GLN A 175 16.63 0.39 -12.95
CA GLN A 175 15.23 0.66 -13.28
C GLN A 175 14.39 0.78 -12.03
N PRO A 176 13.41 1.71 -11.97
CA PRO A 176 12.55 1.82 -10.82
C PRO A 176 11.63 0.60 -10.68
N ARG A 177 11.26 0.30 -9.44
CA ARG A 177 10.16 -0.61 -9.15
C ARG A 177 8.84 0.12 -9.43
N ILE A 178 7.97 -0.46 -10.27
CA ILE A 178 6.68 0.12 -10.62
C ILE A 178 5.57 -0.89 -10.32
N VAL A 179 4.63 -0.48 -9.49
CA VAL A 179 3.46 -1.28 -9.16
C VAL A 179 2.19 -0.46 -9.35
N ALA A 180 1.19 -1.04 -10.00
CA ALA A 180 -0.15 -0.47 -10.06
C ALA A 180 -0.98 -1.01 -8.89
N ILE A 181 -1.84 -0.15 -8.33
CA ILE A 181 -2.72 -0.46 -7.20
C ILE A 181 -4.14 -0.21 -7.65
N PHE A 182 -4.97 -1.24 -7.55
CA PHE A 182 -6.38 -1.26 -7.92
C PHE A 182 -7.20 -1.30 -6.64
N SER A 183 -8.01 -0.28 -6.43
CA SER A 183 -8.85 -0.18 -5.23
C SER A 183 -10.27 -0.62 -5.52
N TYR A 184 -10.73 -1.61 -4.77
CA TYR A 184 -12.09 -2.12 -4.82
C TYR A 184 -12.73 -2.04 -3.44
N ASP A 185 -14.06 -2.00 -3.41
CA ASP A 185 -14.83 -1.98 -2.16
C ASP A 185 -16.19 -2.67 -2.37
N GLN A 186 -16.80 -3.11 -1.29
CA GLN A 186 -18.14 -3.69 -1.31
C GLN A 186 -19.24 -2.63 -1.50
N ARG A 187 -18.91 -1.35 -1.34
CA ARG A 187 -19.78 -0.20 -1.60
C ARG A 187 -19.55 0.36 -3.00
N PRO A 188 -20.60 0.58 -3.81
CA PRO A 188 -20.45 1.01 -5.20
C PRO A 188 -19.95 2.45 -5.38
N ASP A 189 -20.06 3.28 -4.34
CA ASP A 189 -19.73 4.71 -4.31
C ASP A 189 -18.54 5.02 -3.40
N MET A 190 -17.69 4.03 -3.14
CA MET A 190 -16.55 4.17 -2.26
C MET A 190 -15.58 5.23 -2.76
N VAL A 191 -15.33 6.20 -1.90
CA VAL A 191 -14.23 7.18 -1.98
C VAL A 191 -13.44 7.16 -0.68
N PHE A 192 -12.15 7.45 -0.77
CA PHE A 192 -11.31 7.61 0.42
C PHE A 192 -11.66 8.91 1.15
N SER A 193 -11.43 8.96 2.46
CA SER A 193 -11.67 10.17 3.24
C SER A 193 -10.80 11.33 2.77
N GLN A 194 -11.32 12.56 2.89
CA GLN A 194 -10.58 13.75 2.50
C GLN A 194 -9.28 13.87 3.29
N ASP A 195 -9.30 13.58 4.59
CA ASP A 195 -8.10 13.62 5.44
C ASP A 195 -7.01 12.68 4.93
N TYR A 196 -7.39 11.47 4.48
CA TYR A 196 -6.43 10.52 3.90
C TYR A 196 -5.87 11.02 2.57
N ILE A 197 -6.71 11.58 1.71
CA ILE A 197 -6.29 12.19 0.44
C ILE A 197 -5.35 13.37 0.71
N ASP A 198 -5.69 14.23 1.66
CA ASP A 198 -4.90 15.41 2.01
C ASP A 198 -3.56 15.02 2.64
N MET A 199 -3.53 14.00 3.49
CA MET A 199 -2.30 13.43 4.02
C MET A 199 -1.36 12.98 2.88
N LEU A 200 -1.88 12.26 1.88
CA LEU A 200 -1.10 11.81 0.73
C LEU A 200 -0.65 12.96 -0.18
N ARG A 201 -1.43 14.04 -0.25
CA ARG A 201 -1.13 15.22 -1.09
C ARG A 201 -0.24 16.24 -0.39
N SER A 202 -0.33 16.34 0.92
CA SER A 202 0.37 17.32 1.75
C SER A 202 1.74 16.86 2.20
N SER A 203 2.36 15.93 1.48
CA SER A 203 3.75 15.56 1.75
C SER A 203 4.60 16.83 1.91
N PRO A 204 5.02 17.19 3.13
CA PRO A 204 5.32 18.58 3.45
C PRO A 204 6.63 19.11 2.88
N GLN A 205 7.46 18.28 2.32
CA GLN A 205 8.71 18.71 1.68
C GLN A 205 9.12 17.66 0.65
N GLY A 206 9.65 18.13 -0.47
CA GLY A 206 10.29 17.26 -1.45
C GLY A 206 11.29 16.30 -0.77
N PRO A 207 11.66 15.20 -1.40
CA PRO A 207 12.60 14.26 -0.83
C PRO A 207 13.85 15.01 -0.38
N PRO A 208 14.47 14.63 0.74
CA PRO A 208 15.85 15.04 0.97
C PRO A 208 16.63 14.69 -0.29
N ASP A 209 17.51 15.59 -0.71
CA ASP A 209 18.31 15.42 -1.92
C ASP A 209 18.73 13.96 -2.03
N ARG A 210 18.44 13.31 -3.16
CA ARG A 210 18.81 11.90 -3.40
C ARG A 210 20.31 11.65 -3.25
N ASN A 211 21.11 12.74 -3.21
CA ASN A 211 22.55 12.74 -3.00
C ASN A 211 22.99 12.95 -1.56
N SER A 212 22.09 13.18 -0.61
CA SER A 212 22.48 13.16 0.80
C SER A 212 22.68 11.70 1.19
N SER A 213 23.91 11.24 1.04
CA SER A 213 24.45 9.99 1.55
C SER A 213 23.90 9.72 2.94
N ILE A 214 23.26 8.60 3.08
CA ILE A 214 23.00 7.96 4.35
C ILE A 214 24.37 7.64 4.95
N ASN A 215 24.81 8.49 5.87
CA ASN A 215 25.90 8.17 6.82
C ASN A 215 25.34 7.31 7.94
#